data_a4427ce4e2804f2bf851b19d22475385
#
_entry.id   a4427ce4e2804f2bf851b19d22475385
#
_cell.length_a   1.000
_cell.length_b   1.000
_cell.length_c   1.000
_cell.angle_alpha   90.00
_cell.angle_beta   90.00
_cell.angle_gamma   90.00
#
_symmetry.space_group_name_H-M   'P 1'
#
loop_
_entity.id
_entity.type
_entity.pdbx_description
1 polymer ?
#
loop_
_entity_poly.entity_id
_entity_poly.type
_entity_poly.pdbx_seq_one_letter_code
_entity_poly.pdbx_strand_id
1 'polypeptide(L)'
;MLMPKPESEILAQREGLLADLRAIVPGEGVIADNIALRAYESDGLSVYRQAPMAVVLPETVKQVSNIMQLCDRRQIKVVPRGAGTSLSGGALPLEDGIILGLGKFNKILEIDYENRAVRVQPGVANLAISQAVDDNG
;
A
#
# COMPACT_ATOMS: atom_id res chain seq x y z
N MET A 1 -5.57 21.28 9.15
CA MET A 1 -4.98 20.20 10.00
C MET A 1 -3.48 20.26 9.81
N LEU A 2 -2.69 20.15 10.86
CA LEU A 2 -1.24 20.03 10.73
C LEU A 2 -0.92 18.51 10.64
N MET A 3 -0.05 18.13 9.70
CA MET A 3 0.47 16.77 9.64
C MET A 3 1.31 16.48 10.90
N PRO A 4 1.27 15.25 11.42
CA PRO A 4 2.10 14.89 12.57
C PRO A 4 3.59 15.05 12.22
N LYS A 5 4.37 15.48 13.20
CA LYS A 5 5.82 15.57 13.04
C LYS A 5 6.41 14.15 13.07
N PRO A 6 7.38 13.86 12.20
CA PRO A 6 8.03 12.55 12.20
C PRO A 6 8.89 12.35 13.45
N GLU A 7 9.03 11.11 13.87
CA GLU A 7 9.92 10.71 14.96
C GLU A 7 11.33 10.48 14.42
N SER A 8 12.30 11.24 14.89
CA SER A 8 13.69 11.18 14.38
C SER A 8 14.34 9.81 14.59
N GLU A 9 14.00 9.11 15.69
CA GLU A 9 14.49 7.76 15.98
C GLU A 9 13.96 6.74 14.95
N ILE A 10 12.74 6.94 14.46
CA ILE A 10 12.16 6.12 13.40
C ILE A 10 12.83 6.41 12.05
N LEU A 11 13.01 7.69 11.72
CA LEU A 11 13.69 8.08 10.48
C LEU A 11 15.14 7.54 10.43
N ALA A 12 15.83 7.49 11.54
CA ALA A 12 17.19 6.93 11.63
C ALA A 12 17.26 5.44 11.28
N GLN A 13 16.16 4.71 11.37
CA GLN A 13 16.09 3.28 11.01
C GLN A 13 15.95 3.03 9.50
N ARG A 14 15.77 4.08 8.67
CA ARG A 14 15.37 3.97 7.26
C ARG A 14 16.25 3.00 6.45
N GLU A 15 17.56 3.11 6.51
CA GLU A 15 18.46 2.26 5.71
C GLU A 15 18.36 0.77 6.09
N GLY A 16 18.35 0.47 7.39
CA GLY A 16 18.15 -0.90 7.87
C GLY A 16 16.76 -1.45 7.55
N LEU A 17 15.72 -0.60 7.63
CA LEU A 17 14.36 -0.96 7.23
C LEU A 17 14.30 -1.30 5.73
N LEU A 18 14.91 -0.49 4.86
CA LEU A 18 14.94 -0.74 3.42
C LEU A 18 15.63 -2.07 3.07
N ALA A 19 16.72 -2.40 3.77
CA ALA A 19 17.41 -3.68 3.57
C ALA A 19 16.50 -4.87 3.90
N ASP A 20 15.81 -4.81 5.05
CA ASP A 20 14.90 -5.87 5.48
C ASP A 20 13.66 -5.97 4.57
N LEU A 21 13.09 -4.84 4.14
CA LEU A 21 11.96 -4.83 3.22
C LEU A 21 12.32 -5.45 1.87
N ARG A 22 13.52 -5.17 1.33
CA ARG A 22 14.01 -5.79 0.09
C ARG A 22 14.25 -7.29 0.22
N ALA A 23 14.59 -7.77 1.41
CA ALA A 23 14.69 -9.20 1.68
C ALA A 23 13.32 -9.91 1.67
N ILE A 24 12.25 -9.20 2.08
CA ILE A 24 10.87 -9.73 2.07
C ILE A 24 10.26 -9.62 0.68
N VAL A 25 10.45 -8.47 0.00
CA VAL A 25 9.90 -8.18 -1.33
C VAL A 25 11.06 -7.88 -2.27
N PRO A 26 11.62 -8.90 -2.92
CA PRO A 26 12.79 -8.75 -3.81
C PRO A 26 12.44 -8.02 -5.11
N GLY A 27 13.46 -7.61 -5.84
CA GLY A 27 13.32 -6.90 -7.10
C GLY A 27 12.89 -5.44 -6.91
N GLU A 28 11.96 -4.98 -7.74
CA GLU A 28 11.48 -3.59 -7.75
C GLU A 28 10.30 -3.34 -6.79
N GLY A 29 10.00 -4.28 -5.91
CA GLY A 29 8.86 -4.18 -4.99
C GLY A 29 9.04 -3.19 -3.84
N VAL A 30 10.22 -2.58 -3.66
CA VAL A 30 10.50 -1.55 -2.64
C VAL A 30 10.99 -0.28 -3.32
N ILE A 31 10.14 0.73 -3.32
CA ILE A 31 10.42 2.06 -3.87
C ILE A 31 10.93 2.94 -2.73
N ALA A 32 12.13 3.48 -2.88
CA ALA A 32 12.79 4.32 -1.86
C ALA A 32 13.49 5.56 -2.47
N ASP A 33 13.49 5.68 -3.79
CA ASP A 33 14.02 6.85 -4.48
C ASP A 33 13.11 8.07 -4.25
N ASN A 34 13.70 9.20 -3.90
CA ASN A 34 12.94 10.40 -3.53
C ASN A 34 12.08 10.95 -4.67
N ILE A 35 12.49 10.77 -5.94
CA ILE A 35 11.71 11.24 -7.08
C ILE A 35 10.50 10.32 -7.26
N ALA A 36 10.70 9.00 -7.18
CA ALA A 36 9.62 8.02 -7.30
C ALA A 36 8.62 8.12 -6.14
N LEU A 37 9.06 8.43 -4.92
CA LEU A 37 8.19 8.62 -3.75
C LEU A 37 7.21 9.80 -3.92
N ARG A 38 7.54 10.79 -4.75
CA ARG A 38 6.64 11.94 -5.01
C ARG A 38 5.30 11.52 -5.63
N ALA A 39 5.26 10.41 -6.36
CA ALA A 39 4.01 9.86 -6.89
C ALA A 39 3.05 9.37 -5.78
N TYR A 40 3.55 9.21 -4.57
CA TYR A 40 2.81 8.69 -3.41
C TYR A 40 2.65 9.71 -2.28
N GLU A 41 3.14 10.95 -2.42
CA GLU A 41 3.16 11.96 -1.36
C GLU A 41 1.79 12.49 -0.95
N SER A 42 0.74 12.23 -1.75
CA SER A 42 -0.65 12.64 -1.46
C SER A 42 -1.63 11.50 -1.79
N ASP A 43 -2.84 11.60 -1.31
CA ASP A 43 -4.00 10.82 -1.78
C ASP A 43 -4.97 11.73 -2.55
N GLY A 44 -6.24 11.34 -2.69
CA GLY A 44 -7.26 12.18 -3.32
C GLY A 44 -7.52 13.50 -2.58
N LEU A 45 -7.15 13.61 -1.31
CA LEU A 45 -7.12 14.84 -0.54
C LEU A 45 -5.79 15.59 -0.77
N SER A 46 -5.63 16.15 -1.97
CA SER A 46 -4.37 16.72 -2.48
C SER A 46 -3.82 17.95 -1.73
N VAL A 47 -4.55 18.45 -0.73
CA VAL A 47 -4.15 19.60 0.12
C VAL A 47 -2.96 19.22 1.04
N TYR A 48 -2.83 17.94 1.38
CA TYR A 48 -1.77 17.44 2.24
C TYR A 48 -0.77 16.62 1.44
N ARG A 49 0.51 16.79 1.74
CA ARG A 49 1.60 16.08 1.09
C ARG A 49 2.66 15.70 2.10
N GLN A 50 3.03 14.44 2.12
CA GLN A 50 4.14 13.90 2.90
C GLN A 50 4.76 12.73 2.16
N ALA A 51 6.07 12.72 1.97
CA ALA A 51 6.76 11.59 1.38
C ALA A 51 6.98 10.49 2.45
N PRO A 52 6.61 9.23 2.19
CA PRO A 52 6.90 8.14 3.11
C PRO A 52 8.39 7.76 3.08
N MET A 53 8.87 6.98 4.06
CA MET A 53 10.21 6.39 4.01
C MET A 53 10.39 5.42 2.83
N ALA A 54 9.34 4.69 2.51
CA ALA A 54 9.30 3.75 1.38
C ALA A 54 7.86 3.45 0.96
N VAL A 55 7.71 2.96 -0.27
CA VAL A 55 6.50 2.26 -0.74
C VAL A 55 6.86 0.81 -0.98
N VAL A 56 6.07 -0.11 -0.45
CA VAL A 56 6.28 -1.55 -0.58
C VAL A 56 5.11 -2.17 -1.33
N LEU A 57 5.41 -2.93 -2.38
CA LEU A 57 4.43 -3.53 -3.29
C LEU A 57 4.49 -5.06 -3.21
N PRO A 58 3.94 -5.68 -2.15
CA PRO A 58 3.93 -7.12 -2.01
C PRO A 58 3.04 -7.80 -3.05
N GLU A 59 3.33 -9.06 -3.36
CA GLU A 59 2.59 -9.90 -4.30
C GLU A 59 1.87 -11.07 -3.62
N THR A 60 2.22 -11.35 -2.36
CA THR A 60 1.66 -12.48 -1.60
C THR A 60 1.24 -12.07 -0.21
N VAL A 61 0.23 -12.78 0.33
CA VAL A 61 -0.21 -12.60 1.72
C VAL A 61 0.94 -12.85 2.71
N LYS A 62 1.84 -13.79 2.39
CA LYS A 62 3.01 -14.07 3.23
C LYS A 62 3.95 -12.87 3.33
N GLN A 63 4.19 -12.17 2.20
CA GLN A 63 4.98 -10.94 2.22
C GLN A 63 4.29 -9.85 3.05
N VAL A 64 2.98 -9.65 2.89
CA VAL A 64 2.22 -8.70 3.73
C VAL A 64 2.38 -9.03 5.21
N SER A 65 2.19 -10.29 5.61
CA SER A 65 2.37 -10.73 6.99
C SER A 65 3.78 -10.43 7.52
N ASN A 66 4.82 -10.74 6.74
CA ASN A 66 6.20 -10.48 7.12
C ASN A 66 6.51 -8.98 7.25
N ILE A 67 5.97 -8.14 6.34
CA ILE A 67 6.10 -6.68 6.40
C ILE A 67 5.45 -6.16 7.67
N MET A 68 4.22 -6.57 7.96
CA MET A 68 3.50 -6.14 9.16
C MET A 68 4.26 -6.52 10.45
N GLN A 69 4.78 -7.75 10.53
CA GLN A 69 5.59 -8.19 11.67
C GLN A 69 6.91 -7.39 11.80
N LEU A 70 7.56 -7.06 10.68
CA LEU A 70 8.75 -6.22 10.69
C LEU A 70 8.44 -4.82 11.20
N CYS A 71 7.37 -4.21 10.69
CA CYS A 71 6.95 -2.86 11.07
C CYS A 71 6.52 -2.80 12.55
N ASP A 72 5.79 -3.81 13.03
CA ASP A 72 5.40 -3.91 14.42
C ASP A 72 6.63 -3.97 15.35
N ARG A 73 7.60 -4.84 15.08
CA ARG A 73 8.84 -4.93 15.87
C ARG A 73 9.66 -3.65 15.88
N ARG A 74 9.64 -2.89 14.80
CA ARG A 74 10.39 -1.62 14.65
C ARG A 74 9.56 -0.38 14.95
N GLN A 75 8.28 -0.55 15.33
CA GLN A 75 7.32 0.53 15.57
C GLN A 75 7.16 1.48 14.37
N ILE A 76 7.25 0.93 13.16
CA ILE A 76 7.07 1.67 11.90
C ILE A 76 5.58 1.78 11.58
N LYS A 77 5.12 2.97 11.30
CA LYS A 77 3.74 3.24 10.87
C LYS A 77 3.51 2.71 9.46
N VAL A 78 2.36 2.05 9.24
CA VAL A 78 2.01 1.46 7.94
C VAL A 78 0.70 2.07 7.46
N VAL A 79 0.73 2.61 6.23
CA VAL A 79 -0.46 3.14 5.57
C VAL A 79 -0.81 2.20 4.41
N PRO A 80 -1.91 1.43 4.51
CA PRO A 80 -2.36 0.59 3.39
C PRO A 80 -2.92 1.48 2.28
N ARG A 81 -2.59 1.15 1.02
CA ARG A 81 -3.00 1.94 -0.14
C ARG A 81 -3.42 1.05 -1.31
N GLY A 82 -4.61 1.28 -1.84
CA GLY A 82 -5.04 0.81 -3.14
C GLY A 82 -4.67 1.82 -4.23
N ALA A 83 -5.68 2.41 -4.89
CA ALA A 83 -5.48 3.44 -5.91
C ALA A 83 -5.10 4.84 -5.35
N GLY A 84 -5.18 5.04 -4.05
CA GLY A 84 -4.86 6.32 -3.41
C GLY A 84 -5.91 7.42 -3.62
N THR A 85 -7.15 7.05 -3.88
CA THR A 85 -8.26 7.96 -4.18
C THR A 85 -9.06 8.39 -2.95
N SER A 86 -8.59 8.09 -1.75
CA SER A 86 -9.23 8.51 -0.49
C SER A 86 -9.36 10.05 -0.43
N LEU A 87 -10.53 10.54 -0.02
CA LEU A 87 -10.80 11.97 0.17
C LEU A 87 -10.75 12.40 1.65
N SER A 88 -10.42 11.48 2.54
CA SER A 88 -10.41 11.69 3.99
C SER A 88 -9.02 11.49 4.62
N GLY A 89 -7.97 11.43 3.79
CA GLY A 89 -6.59 11.23 4.26
C GLY A 89 -6.25 9.80 4.67
N GLY A 90 -7.12 8.80 4.41
CA GLY A 90 -6.90 7.42 4.83
C GLY A 90 -5.76 6.71 4.08
N ALA A 91 -5.35 7.23 2.93
CA ALA A 91 -4.21 6.73 2.14
C ALA A 91 -3.04 7.73 2.10
N LEU A 92 -3.12 8.82 2.90
CA LEU A 92 -2.07 9.82 3.00
C LEU A 92 -0.88 9.26 3.78
N PRO A 93 0.34 9.29 3.23
CA PRO A 93 1.51 8.74 3.91
C PRO A 93 1.92 9.55 5.13
N LEU A 94 2.72 8.93 5.99
CA LEU A 94 3.44 9.57 7.07
C LEU A 94 4.94 9.55 6.77
N GLU A 95 5.63 10.62 7.13
CA GLU A 95 7.06 10.79 6.82
C GLU A 95 7.94 9.74 7.53
N ASP A 96 7.51 9.29 8.71
CA ASP A 96 8.13 8.23 9.51
C ASP A 96 7.42 6.87 9.37
N GLY A 97 6.75 6.66 8.24
CA GLY A 97 6.02 5.44 7.92
C GLY A 97 6.32 4.92 6.52
N ILE A 98 5.71 3.80 6.20
CA ILE A 98 5.72 3.22 4.85
C ILE A 98 4.31 3.17 4.27
N ILE A 99 4.22 3.19 2.95
CA ILE A 99 3.00 2.80 2.22
C ILE A 99 3.08 1.31 1.91
N LEU A 100 2.04 0.57 2.26
CA LEU A 100 1.80 -0.80 1.83
C LEU A 100 0.85 -0.78 0.64
N GLY A 101 1.41 -0.80 -0.57
CA GLY A 101 0.64 -0.72 -1.82
C GLY A 101 0.10 -2.09 -2.23
N LEU A 102 -1.21 -2.23 -2.38
CA LEU A 102 -1.87 -3.50 -2.67
C LEU A 102 -2.28 -3.67 -4.15
N GLY A 103 -1.79 -2.80 -5.04
CA GLY A 103 -2.15 -2.82 -6.47
C GLY A 103 -1.80 -4.12 -7.21
N LYS A 104 -0.82 -4.89 -6.72
CA LYS A 104 -0.46 -6.21 -7.27
C LYS A 104 -1.41 -7.33 -6.86
N PHE A 105 -2.29 -7.11 -5.87
CA PHE A 105 -3.36 -8.02 -5.47
C PHE A 105 -4.62 -7.80 -6.33
N ASN A 106 -4.55 -8.13 -7.61
CA ASN A 106 -5.55 -7.77 -8.62
C ASN A 106 -6.27 -8.96 -9.26
N LYS A 107 -6.36 -10.09 -8.55
CA LYS A 107 -7.01 -11.29 -9.07
C LYS A 107 -8.47 -11.39 -8.61
N ILE A 108 -9.37 -11.72 -9.53
CA ILE A 108 -10.70 -12.23 -9.23
C ILE A 108 -10.51 -13.71 -8.89
N LEU A 109 -10.89 -14.12 -7.69
CA LEU A 109 -10.64 -15.45 -7.16
C LEU A 109 -11.82 -16.40 -7.43
N GLU A 110 -13.05 -15.88 -7.40
CA GLU A 110 -14.27 -16.65 -7.55
C GLU A 110 -15.43 -15.74 -7.96
N ILE A 111 -16.29 -16.21 -8.84
CA ILE A 111 -17.55 -15.56 -9.19
C ILE A 111 -18.66 -16.54 -8.87
N ASP A 112 -19.52 -16.20 -7.94
CA ASP A 112 -20.70 -16.97 -7.54
C ASP A 112 -21.96 -16.29 -8.12
N TYR A 113 -22.39 -16.75 -9.27
CA TYR A 113 -23.56 -16.20 -9.97
C TYR A 113 -24.87 -16.47 -9.22
N GLU A 114 -24.97 -17.62 -8.53
CA GLU A 114 -26.17 -18.02 -7.80
C GLU A 114 -26.43 -17.07 -6.63
N ASN A 115 -25.39 -16.77 -5.85
CA ASN A 115 -25.48 -15.88 -4.68
C ASN A 115 -25.17 -14.41 -5.04
N ARG A 116 -24.90 -14.09 -6.30
CA ARG A 116 -24.51 -12.75 -6.77
C ARG A 116 -23.36 -12.17 -5.97
N ALA A 117 -22.35 -12.98 -5.72
CA ALA A 117 -21.19 -12.62 -4.95
C ALA A 117 -19.89 -12.84 -5.75
N VAL A 118 -18.86 -12.05 -5.46
CA VAL A 118 -17.54 -12.22 -6.03
C VAL A 118 -16.49 -12.15 -4.93
N ARG A 119 -15.52 -13.05 -4.97
CA ARG A 119 -14.36 -13.03 -4.10
C ARG A 119 -13.16 -12.53 -4.88
N VAL A 120 -12.59 -11.41 -4.45
CA VAL A 120 -11.50 -10.70 -5.14
C VAL A 120 -10.36 -10.38 -4.19
N GLN A 121 -9.20 -10.15 -4.75
CA GLN A 121 -8.09 -9.52 -4.03
C GLN A 121 -8.30 -8.00 -3.91
N PRO A 122 -7.76 -7.32 -2.88
CA PRO A 122 -8.10 -5.93 -2.55
C PRO A 122 -7.64 -4.87 -3.55
N GLY A 123 -6.82 -5.21 -4.53
CA GLY A 123 -6.38 -4.33 -5.61
C GLY A 123 -7.20 -4.45 -6.90
N VAL A 124 -8.25 -5.28 -6.91
CA VAL A 124 -9.14 -5.41 -8.09
C VAL A 124 -9.98 -4.15 -8.24
N ALA A 125 -9.95 -3.56 -9.43
CA ALA A 125 -10.81 -2.43 -9.76
C ALA A 125 -12.27 -2.90 -9.94
N ASN A 126 -13.24 -2.10 -9.47
CA ASN A 126 -14.67 -2.43 -9.59
C ASN A 126 -15.09 -2.66 -11.06
N LEU A 127 -14.53 -1.86 -11.99
CA LEU A 127 -14.80 -2.03 -13.42
C LEU A 127 -14.37 -3.41 -13.94
N ALA A 128 -13.27 -3.96 -13.44
CA ALA A 128 -12.83 -5.31 -13.82
C ALA A 128 -13.80 -6.40 -13.36
N ILE A 129 -14.46 -6.20 -12.22
CA ILE A 129 -15.52 -7.10 -11.75
C ILE A 129 -16.71 -7.02 -12.69
N SER A 130 -17.17 -5.80 -13.03
CA SER A 130 -18.29 -5.61 -13.96
C SER A 130 -18.02 -6.27 -15.31
N GLN A 131 -16.83 -6.06 -15.87
CA GLN A 131 -16.42 -6.68 -17.14
C GLN A 131 -16.38 -8.21 -17.06
N ALA A 132 -15.99 -8.78 -15.92
CA ALA A 132 -15.90 -10.23 -15.76
C ALA A 132 -17.28 -10.94 -15.70
N VAL A 133 -18.36 -10.19 -15.44
CA VAL A 133 -19.73 -10.73 -15.33
C VAL A 133 -20.68 -10.23 -16.42
N ASP A 134 -20.20 -9.38 -17.34
CA ASP A 134 -21.01 -8.66 -18.34
C ASP A 134 -21.87 -9.60 -19.20
N ASP A 135 -21.31 -10.74 -19.61
CA ASP A 135 -22.02 -11.76 -20.40
C ASP A 135 -23.16 -12.48 -19.64
N ASN A 136 -23.25 -12.30 -18.32
CA ASN A 136 -24.22 -13.00 -17.46
C ASN A 136 -25.20 -12.06 -16.75
N GLY A 137 -25.19 -10.77 -17.05
CA GLY A 137 -26.10 -9.75 -16.51
C GLY A 137 -25.62 -9.07 -15.24
#